data_9a828d7b73e7693bd3a26733e42d8278
#
_entry.id   9a828d7b73e7693bd3a26733e42d8278
#
_cell.length_a   1.000
_cell.length_b   1.000
_cell.length_c   1.000
_cell.angle_alpha   90.00
_cell.angle_beta   90.00
_cell.angle_gamma   90.00
#
_symmetry.space_group_name_H-M   'P 1'
#
loop_
_entity.id
_entity.type
_entity.pdbx_description
1 polymer ?
#
loop_
_entity_poly.entity_id
_entity_poly.type
_entity_poly.pdbx_seq_one_letter_code
_entity_poly.pdbx_strand_id
1 'polypeptide(L)'
;MRVPGGLRLSFNPPLLPTLVDKPPEGAAWIHELKFDGYRSQIVIDDQGVRIFTRRGLDWTAKYRELAKVADELNVESAIIDGEIVVLNAAGHSDFRELRKAITRRPYDLYFVAFDLLHLNGHDLRDMPLVDRRDILQALIPENQHIQFSEALPGDAKSIFHLIDQAGLEGMVSKRKDSVYRSGNSTAWLKTKSYTIDEYDLLGVEREPGKPSFALMAERGTGRYVGAAFITLNREMRERLWQRVQEHSGPAPEGMKRPATQWVKPGLVGRVKHMRGEQDLRHASLQDFREDG
;
A
#
# COMPACT_ATOMS: atom_id res chain seq x y z
N MET A 1 36.01 -1.91 -3.17
CA MET A 1 36.33 -0.77 -4.09
C MET A 1 35.63 -1.09 -5.41
N ARG A 2 34.58 -0.33 -5.81
CA ARG A 2 33.88 -0.57 -7.08
C ARG A 2 34.78 -0.19 -8.26
N VAL A 3 34.80 -1.05 -9.29
CA VAL A 3 35.69 -0.85 -10.44
C VAL A 3 35.04 0.14 -11.42
N PRO A 4 35.69 1.28 -11.76
CA PRO A 4 35.14 2.22 -12.73
C PRO A 4 35.07 1.59 -14.13
N GLY A 5 33.89 1.69 -14.78
CA GLY A 5 33.63 1.21 -16.14
C GLY A 5 32.60 0.08 -16.24
N GLY A 6 31.89 -0.23 -15.15
CA GLY A 6 30.79 -1.20 -15.12
C GLY A 6 29.55 -0.74 -15.86
N LEU A 7 28.64 -1.66 -16.15
CA LEU A 7 27.35 -1.39 -16.78
C LEU A 7 26.50 -0.54 -15.83
N ARG A 8 26.07 0.65 -16.26
CA ARG A 8 25.12 1.47 -15.51
C ARG A 8 23.78 0.78 -15.49
N LEU A 9 23.34 0.39 -14.30
CA LEU A 9 22.03 -0.22 -14.10
C LEU A 9 20.91 0.83 -14.19
N SER A 10 19.73 0.40 -14.59
CA SER A 10 18.56 1.25 -14.72
C SER A 10 17.39 0.72 -13.89
N PHE A 11 16.45 1.60 -13.59
CA PHE A 11 15.16 1.24 -12.99
C PHE A 11 14.43 0.18 -13.82
N ASN A 12 13.92 -0.86 -13.15
CA ASN A 12 13.04 -1.86 -13.74
C ASN A 12 11.57 -1.57 -13.36
N PRO A 13 10.65 -1.40 -14.32
CA PRO A 13 9.24 -1.27 -13.99
C PRO A 13 8.77 -2.46 -13.13
N PRO A 14 8.04 -2.23 -12.03
CA PRO A 14 7.76 -3.28 -11.07
C PRO A 14 6.74 -4.31 -11.58
N LEU A 15 6.87 -5.55 -11.09
CA LEU A 15 5.81 -6.54 -11.11
C LEU A 15 4.70 -6.08 -10.16
N LEU A 16 3.45 -6.10 -10.62
CA LEU A 16 2.28 -5.61 -9.90
C LEU A 16 1.36 -6.76 -9.49
N PRO A 17 1.16 -7.00 -8.18
CA PRO A 17 0.29 -8.08 -7.73
C PRO A 17 -1.18 -7.83 -8.05
N THR A 18 -1.90 -8.88 -8.45
CA THR A 18 -3.34 -8.86 -8.67
C THR A 18 -4.10 -8.88 -7.35
N LEU A 19 -5.14 -8.05 -7.22
CA LEU A 19 -6.03 -8.05 -6.05
C LEU A 19 -6.97 -9.26 -6.11
N VAL A 20 -7.08 -9.97 -4.99
CA VAL A 20 -8.01 -11.09 -4.81
C VAL A 20 -8.74 -10.96 -3.48
N ASP A 21 -9.94 -11.54 -3.39
CA ASP A 21 -10.77 -11.49 -2.17
C ASP A 21 -10.25 -12.44 -1.09
N LYS A 22 -9.62 -13.56 -1.49
CA LYS A 22 -9.08 -14.57 -0.58
C LYS A 22 -7.67 -14.93 -0.99
N PRO A 23 -6.77 -15.19 -0.03
CA PRO A 23 -5.42 -15.64 -0.35
C PRO A 23 -5.45 -17.04 -0.98
N PRO A 24 -4.50 -17.33 -1.89
CA PRO A 24 -4.38 -18.64 -2.49
C PRO A 24 -3.85 -19.66 -1.45
N GLU A 25 -4.28 -20.90 -1.57
CA GLU A 25 -3.84 -22.01 -0.73
C GLU A 25 -2.79 -22.87 -1.45
N GLY A 26 -2.07 -23.68 -0.66
CA GLY A 26 -1.16 -24.71 -1.15
C GLY A 26 0.32 -24.34 -1.08
N ALA A 27 1.15 -25.39 -1.10
CA ALA A 27 2.60 -25.30 -0.87
C ALA A 27 3.39 -24.54 -1.95
N ALA A 28 2.76 -24.23 -3.09
CA ALA A 28 3.39 -23.46 -4.19
C ALA A 28 3.49 -21.95 -3.88
N TRP A 29 2.91 -21.49 -2.79
CA TRP A 29 2.88 -20.07 -2.42
C TRP A 29 3.73 -19.81 -1.18
N ILE A 30 4.31 -18.61 -1.12
CA ILE A 30 4.80 -17.97 0.10
C ILE A 30 3.92 -16.77 0.39
N HIS A 31 3.78 -16.46 1.68
CA HIS A 31 2.93 -15.37 2.14
C HIS A 31 3.76 -14.38 2.93
N GLU A 32 3.71 -13.12 2.55
CA GLU A 32 4.42 -12.02 3.21
C GLU A 32 3.42 -10.98 3.71
N LEU A 33 3.80 -10.25 4.74
CA LEU A 33 3.05 -9.09 5.18
C LEU A 33 2.99 -8.05 4.05
N LYS A 34 1.83 -7.49 3.81
CA LYS A 34 1.68 -6.36 2.92
C LYS A 34 1.96 -5.07 3.69
N PHE A 35 3.14 -4.52 3.47
CA PHE A 35 3.52 -3.24 4.06
C PHE A 35 2.78 -2.08 3.39
N ASP A 36 2.36 -1.09 4.19
CA ASP A 36 1.78 0.15 3.69
C ASP A 36 2.85 1.25 3.63
N GLY A 37 3.37 1.49 2.44
CA GLY A 37 4.48 2.40 2.23
C GLY A 37 4.59 2.95 0.82
N TYR A 38 5.80 3.32 0.44
CA TYR A 38 6.16 3.69 -0.93
C TYR A 38 7.04 2.61 -1.56
N ARG A 39 6.46 1.83 -2.48
CA ARG A 39 7.27 0.88 -3.26
C ARG A 39 8.38 1.59 -3.96
N SER A 40 9.58 1.11 -3.73
CA SER A 40 10.81 1.70 -4.21
C SER A 40 11.79 0.63 -4.63
N GLN A 41 12.71 1.01 -5.49
CA GLN A 41 13.77 0.14 -5.98
C GLN A 41 15.11 0.77 -5.67
N ILE A 42 15.96 0.07 -4.93
CA ILE A 42 17.38 0.44 -4.72
C ILE A 42 18.17 -0.11 -5.88
N VAL A 43 18.92 0.76 -6.54
CA VAL A 43 19.87 0.42 -7.61
C VAL A 43 21.26 0.83 -7.16
N ILE A 44 22.17 -0.13 -7.13
CA ILE A 44 23.58 0.03 -6.74
C ILE A 44 24.44 -0.32 -7.93
N ASP A 45 25.35 0.56 -8.32
CA ASP A 45 26.34 0.31 -9.36
C ASP A 45 27.62 1.15 -9.12
N ASP A 46 28.51 1.25 -10.10
CA ASP A 46 29.77 2.04 -10.02
C ASP A 46 29.51 3.56 -9.87
N GLN A 47 28.31 4.03 -10.22
CA GLN A 47 27.89 5.44 -10.06
C GLN A 47 27.31 5.73 -8.66
N GLY A 48 27.27 4.73 -7.77
CA GLY A 48 26.72 4.82 -6.43
C GLY A 48 25.29 4.29 -6.30
N VAL A 49 24.61 4.69 -5.21
CA VAL A 49 23.26 4.25 -4.89
C VAL A 49 22.23 5.23 -5.42
N ARG A 50 21.18 4.68 -6.05
CA ARG A 50 20.00 5.43 -6.48
C ARG A 50 18.75 4.73 -5.98
N ILE A 51 17.75 5.51 -5.54
CA ILE A 51 16.47 4.98 -5.05
C ILE A 51 15.34 5.55 -5.91
N PHE A 52 14.69 4.66 -6.63
CA PHE A 52 13.60 4.99 -7.53
C PHE A 52 12.25 4.66 -6.92
N THR A 53 11.27 5.54 -7.12
CA THR A 53 9.87 5.25 -6.78
C THR A 53 9.28 4.21 -7.74
N ARG A 54 8.10 3.66 -7.43
CA ARG A 54 7.34 2.74 -8.29
C ARG A 54 7.19 3.22 -9.74
N ARG A 55 7.23 4.52 -9.99
CA ARG A 55 7.07 5.13 -11.33
C ARG A 55 8.41 5.50 -11.96
N GLY A 56 9.52 5.13 -11.38
CA GLY A 56 10.86 5.42 -11.90
C GLY A 56 11.36 6.84 -11.63
N LEU A 57 10.73 7.60 -10.73
CA LEU A 57 11.25 8.89 -10.31
C LEU A 57 12.43 8.67 -9.35
N ASP A 58 13.54 9.31 -9.60
CA ASP A 58 14.69 9.28 -8.70
C ASP A 58 14.40 10.15 -7.45
N TRP A 59 14.29 9.49 -6.31
CA TRP A 59 14.08 10.12 -5.00
C TRP A 59 15.25 9.90 -4.05
N THR A 60 16.42 9.60 -4.55
CA THR A 60 17.65 9.36 -3.76
C THR A 60 17.90 10.48 -2.75
N ALA A 61 17.76 11.73 -3.17
CA ALA A 61 17.94 12.88 -2.27
C ALA A 61 16.93 12.93 -1.10
N LYS A 62 15.71 12.41 -1.31
CA LYS A 62 14.69 12.29 -0.25
C LYS A 62 14.96 11.13 0.70
N TYR A 63 15.61 10.08 0.21
CA TYR A 63 15.91 8.84 0.94
C TYR A 63 17.41 8.72 1.22
N ARG A 64 18.09 9.85 1.41
CA ARG A 64 19.57 9.90 1.54
C ARG A 64 20.13 9.01 2.64
N GLU A 65 19.41 8.85 3.76
CA GLU A 65 19.88 8.00 4.86
C GLU A 65 19.78 6.51 4.47
N LEU A 66 18.72 6.09 3.80
CA LEU A 66 18.62 4.75 3.22
C LEU A 66 19.67 4.51 2.12
N ALA A 67 19.97 5.53 1.31
CA ALA A 67 21.01 5.42 0.29
C ALA A 67 22.39 5.19 0.90
N LYS A 68 22.70 5.84 2.05
CA LYS A 68 23.96 5.60 2.79
C LYS A 68 24.04 4.15 3.30
N VAL A 69 22.95 3.67 3.93
CA VAL A 69 22.90 2.28 4.42
C VAL A 69 23.00 1.28 3.28
N ALA A 70 22.35 1.55 2.13
CA ALA A 70 22.47 0.70 0.96
C ALA A 70 23.89 0.70 0.33
N ASP A 71 24.64 1.80 0.49
CA ASP A 71 26.03 1.88 0.03
C ASP A 71 26.98 1.00 0.85
N GLU A 72 26.59 0.64 2.07
CA GLU A 72 27.34 -0.26 2.96
C GLU A 72 27.10 -1.75 2.64
N LEU A 73 26.13 -2.09 1.78
CA LEU A 73 25.94 -3.46 1.33
C LEU A 73 27.17 -3.93 0.54
N ASN A 74 27.67 -5.11 0.90
CA ASN A 74 28.87 -5.68 0.29
C ASN A 74 28.58 -6.27 -1.10
N VAL A 75 28.26 -5.39 -2.07
CA VAL A 75 27.96 -5.75 -3.46
C VAL A 75 28.69 -4.82 -4.44
N GLU A 76 29.03 -5.35 -5.61
CA GLU A 76 29.53 -4.53 -6.73
C GLU A 76 28.37 -3.82 -7.43
N SER A 77 27.27 -4.54 -7.66
CA SER A 77 26.06 -4.01 -8.25
C SER A 77 24.82 -4.79 -7.81
N ALA A 78 23.69 -4.09 -7.60
CA ALA A 78 22.42 -4.74 -7.23
C ALA A 78 21.20 -3.92 -7.69
N ILE A 79 20.09 -4.62 -7.92
CA ILE A 79 18.76 -4.04 -8.03
C ILE A 79 17.84 -4.77 -7.04
N ILE A 80 17.42 -4.07 -5.99
CA ILE A 80 16.61 -4.60 -4.91
C ILE A 80 15.23 -3.95 -4.95
N ASP A 81 14.17 -4.75 -4.99
CA ASP A 81 12.78 -4.29 -4.98
C ASP A 81 12.23 -4.40 -3.56
N GLY A 82 11.56 -3.34 -3.08
CA GLY A 82 11.11 -3.29 -1.70
C GLY A 82 10.07 -2.19 -1.45
N GLU A 83 9.72 -2.02 -0.19
CA GLU A 83 8.80 -0.99 0.29
C GLU A 83 9.50 -0.09 1.30
N ILE A 84 9.41 1.24 1.12
CA ILE A 84 9.88 2.20 2.14
C ILE A 84 8.73 2.46 3.10
N VAL A 85 9.00 2.26 4.39
CA VAL A 85 8.02 2.38 5.47
C VAL A 85 8.57 3.18 6.65
N VAL A 86 7.66 3.60 7.52
CA VAL A 86 7.93 3.98 8.91
C VAL A 86 7.15 3.02 9.78
N LEU A 87 7.76 2.56 10.85
CA LEU A 87 7.12 1.69 11.83
C LEU A 87 6.63 2.52 13.03
N ASN A 88 5.41 2.24 13.47
CA ASN A 88 4.89 2.80 14.72
C ASN A 88 5.45 2.07 15.94
N ALA A 89 5.05 2.47 17.14
CA ALA A 89 5.52 1.86 18.39
C ALA A 89 5.18 0.35 18.53
N ALA A 90 4.19 -0.14 17.80
CA ALA A 90 3.82 -1.55 17.73
C ALA A 90 4.57 -2.33 16.62
N GLY A 91 5.46 -1.67 15.88
CA GLY A 91 6.19 -2.30 14.77
C GLY A 91 5.37 -2.43 13.46
N HIS A 92 4.20 -1.78 13.36
CA HIS A 92 3.39 -1.78 12.17
C HIS A 92 3.73 -0.60 11.26
N SER A 93 3.65 -0.80 9.94
CA SER A 93 3.84 0.29 8.97
C SER A 93 2.74 1.35 9.11
N ASP A 94 3.13 2.63 9.14
CA ASP A 94 2.25 3.79 9.24
C ASP A 94 2.48 4.75 8.07
N PHE A 95 1.58 4.71 7.09
CA PHE A 95 1.69 5.54 5.90
C PHE A 95 1.53 7.04 6.17
N ARG A 96 0.77 7.41 7.18
CA ARG A 96 0.56 8.81 7.57
C ARG A 96 1.85 9.39 8.15
N GLU A 97 2.49 8.65 9.06
CA GLU A 97 3.79 9.04 9.61
C GLU A 97 4.89 8.99 8.55
N LEU A 98 4.85 8.02 7.61
CA LEU A 98 5.79 7.95 6.48
C LEU A 98 5.82 9.26 5.67
N ARG A 99 4.66 9.81 5.34
CA ARG A 99 4.57 11.07 4.57
C ARG A 99 5.23 12.25 5.29
N LYS A 100 5.16 12.28 6.62
CA LYS A 100 5.81 13.31 7.45
C LYS A 100 7.31 13.03 7.60
N ALA A 101 7.69 11.77 7.80
CA ALA A 101 9.05 11.34 8.06
C ALA A 101 9.98 11.59 6.86
N ILE A 102 9.53 11.39 5.64
CA ILE A 102 10.32 11.67 4.43
C ILE A 102 10.96 13.06 4.45
N THR A 103 10.26 14.05 4.99
CA THR A 103 10.77 15.44 5.02
C THR A 103 11.40 15.81 6.37
N ARG A 104 10.85 15.29 7.48
CA ARG A 104 11.19 15.76 8.83
C ARG A 104 12.10 14.83 9.60
N ARG A 105 12.05 13.51 9.33
CA ARG A 105 12.75 12.46 10.08
C ARG A 105 13.24 11.35 9.15
N PRO A 106 14.10 11.63 8.16
CA PRO A 106 14.49 10.65 7.14
C PRO A 106 15.25 9.44 7.68
N TYR A 107 15.77 9.51 8.91
CA TYR A 107 16.40 8.38 9.62
C TYR A 107 15.42 7.44 10.31
N ASP A 108 14.11 7.75 10.33
CA ASP A 108 13.07 6.82 10.79
C ASP A 108 12.58 5.90 9.65
N LEU A 109 13.11 6.07 8.44
CA LEU A 109 12.71 5.28 7.28
C LEU A 109 13.39 3.92 7.30
N TYR A 110 12.60 2.89 6.97
CA TYR A 110 13.07 1.53 6.71
C TYR A 110 12.77 1.15 5.28
N PHE A 111 13.66 0.34 4.69
CA PHE A 111 13.41 -0.29 3.41
C PHE A 111 13.24 -1.80 3.64
N VAL A 112 12.04 -2.31 3.39
CA VAL A 112 11.73 -3.74 3.50
C VAL A 112 11.91 -4.38 2.13
N ALA A 113 13.02 -5.08 1.96
CA ALA A 113 13.41 -5.76 0.72
C ALA A 113 12.65 -7.07 0.55
N PHE A 114 12.03 -7.30 -0.59
CA PHE A 114 11.23 -8.51 -0.83
C PHE A 114 11.54 -9.21 -2.17
N ASP A 115 12.38 -8.65 -3.02
CA ASP A 115 12.88 -9.31 -4.23
C ASP A 115 14.24 -8.74 -4.67
N LEU A 116 15.02 -9.55 -5.38
CA LEU A 116 16.33 -9.20 -5.92
C LEU A 116 16.34 -9.47 -7.43
N LEU A 117 16.58 -8.43 -8.22
CA LEU A 117 16.47 -8.50 -9.68
C LEU A 117 17.80 -8.61 -10.40
N HIS A 118 18.85 -8.10 -9.76
CA HIS A 118 20.21 -8.09 -10.28
C HIS A 118 21.21 -8.17 -9.13
N LEU A 119 22.29 -8.90 -9.31
CA LEU A 119 23.41 -8.96 -8.36
C LEU A 119 24.74 -9.20 -9.10
N ASN A 120 25.72 -8.34 -8.85
CA ASN A 120 27.12 -8.46 -9.29
C ASN A 120 27.29 -8.92 -10.76
N GLY A 121 26.60 -8.20 -11.67
CA GLY A 121 26.65 -8.47 -13.10
C GLY A 121 25.63 -9.52 -13.62
N HIS A 122 24.89 -10.18 -12.72
CA HIS A 122 23.91 -11.21 -13.09
C HIS A 122 22.48 -10.69 -13.04
N ASP A 123 21.74 -10.89 -14.12
CA ASP A 123 20.28 -10.68 -14.15
C ASP A 123 19.58 -11.90 -13.53
N LEU A 124 18.86 -11.68 -12.43
CA LEU A 124 18.20 -12.75 -11.66
C LEU A 124 16.72 -12.91 -12.02
N ARG A 125 16.15 -12.06 -12.87
CA ARG A 125 14.72 -12.01 -13.14
C ARG A 125 14.13 -13.30 -13.72
N ASP A 126 14.95 -14.11 -14.37
CA ASP A 126 14.56 -15.43 -14.92
C ASP A 126 14.69 -16.58 -13.92
N MET A 127 15.25 -16.33 -12.74
CA MET A 127 15.31 -17.31 -11.66
C MET A 127 13.98 -17.45 -10.94
N PRO A 128 13.67 -18.61 -10.34
CA PRO A 128 12.56 -18.79 -9.41
C PRO A 128 12.63 -17.78 -8.25
N LEU A 129 11.45 -17.31 -7.79
CA LEU A 129 11.35 -16.35 -6.68
C LEU A 129 12.08 -16.85 -5.43
N VAL A 130 11.95 -18.13 -5.07
CA VAL A 130 12.58 -18.67 -3.87
C VAL A 130 14.09 -18.49 -3.91
N ASP A 131 14.73 -18.78 -5.04
CA ASP A 131 16.18 -18.65 -5.20
C ASP A 131 16.63 -17.19 -5.09
N ARG A 132 15.87 -16.26 -5.71
CA ARG A 132 16.15 -14.82 -5.60
C ARG A 132 16.01 -14.33 -4.15
N ARG A 133 15.02 -14.84 -3.41
CA ARG A 133 14.79 -14.48 -2.01
C ARG A 133 15.87 -15.04 -1.08
N ASP A 134 16.31 -16.27 -1.31
CA ASP A 134 17.40 -16.87 -0.52
C ASP A 134 18.70 -16.08 -0.66
N ILE A 135 19.03 -15.65 -1.90
CA ILE A 135 20.15 -14.76 -2.16
C ILE A 135 19.97 -13.40 -1.48
N LEU A 136 18.76 -12.82 -1.56
CA LEU A 136 18.43 -11.53 -0.93
C LEU A 136 18.58 -11.61 0.59
N GLN A 137 18.05 -12.66 1.21
CA GLN A 137 18.13 -12.85 2.67
C GLN A 137 19.58 -12.95 3.14
N ALA A 138 20.42 -13.68 2.41
CA ALA A 138 21.86 -13.77 2.70
C ALA A 138 22.61 -12.44 2.50
N LEU A 139 22.07 -11.55 1.65
CA LEU A 139 22.66 -10.25 1.36
C LEU A 139 22.33 -9.18 2.41
N ILE A 140 21.11 -9.21 2.97
CA ILE A 140 20.64 -8.18 3.92
C ILE A 140 21.18 -8.48 5.32
N PRO A 141 21.99 -7.58 5.92
CA PRO A 141 22.48 -7.76 7.28
C PRO A 141 21.34 -7.58 8.31
N GLU A 142 21.48 -8.24 9.45
CA GLU A 142 20.53 -8.10 10.57
C GLU A 142 20.59 -6.69 11.18
N ASN A 143 19.43 -6.24 11.70
CA ASN A 143 19.29 -5.00 12.52
C ASN A 143 19.70 -3.68 11.83
N GLN A 144 19.50 -3.58 10.50
CA GLN A 144 19.73 -2.38 9.70
C GLN A 144 18.41 -1.74 9.26
N HIS A 145 18.48 -0.50 8.76
CA HIS A 145 17.35 0.18 8.12
C HIS A 145 16.88 -0.48 6.81
N ILE A 146 17.66 -1.42 6.28
CA ILE A 146 17.25 -2.32 5.21
C ILE A 146 16.97 -3.68 5.85
N GLN A 147 15.74 -4.17 5.70
CA GLN A 147 15.26 -5.41 6.32
C GLN A 147 14.75 -6.35 5.24
N PHE A 148 14.92 -7.65 5.45
CA PHE A 148 14.34 -8.67 4.59
C PHE A 148 12.86 -8.87 4.93
N SER A 149 12.00 -9.02 3.92
CA SER A 149 10.59 -9.35 4.10
C SER A 149 10.44 -10.85 4.36
N GLU A 150 10.24 -11.23 5.61
CA GLU A 150 10.10 -12.63 5.99
C GLU A 150 8.83 -13.28 5.43
N ALA A 151 8.93 -14.56 5.07
CA ALA A 151 7.79 -15.38 4.77
C ALA A 151 7.08 -15.79 6.07
N LEU A 152 5.77 -15.58 6.14
CA LEU A 152 4.96 -15.94 7.31
C LEU A 152 4.71 -17.44 7.32
N PRO A 153 4.97 -18.13 8.45
CA PRO A 153 4.74 -19.57 8.57
C PRO A 153 3.25 -19.87 8.78
N GLY A 154 2.77 -20.97 8.18
CA GLY A 154 1.39 -21.44 8.34
C GLY A 154 0.61 -21.50 7.03
N ASP A 155 -0.67 -21.81 7.12
CA ASP A 155 -1.58 -21.79 5.99
C ASP A 155 -2.12 -20.38 5.71
N ALA A 156 -2.45 -20.12 4.45
CA ALA A 156 -2.85 -18.79 3.98
C ALA A 156 -4.04 -18.19 4.73
N LYS A 157 -5.03 -19.03 5.09
CA LYS A 157 -6.25 -18.58 5.78
C LYS A 157 -5.94 -18.16 7.21
N SER A 158 -5.16 -18.96 7.94
CA SER A 158 -4.75 -18.66 9.32
C SER A 158 -3.86 -17.41 9.37
N ILE A 159 -2.89 -17.29 8.46
CA ILE A 159 -2.05 -16.10 8.33
C ILE A 159 -2.91 -14.87 8.10
N PHE A 160 -3.84 -14.93 7.12
CA PHE A 160 -4.70 -13.78 6.80
C PHE A 160 -5.62 -13.41 7.96
N HIS A 161 -6.14 -14.39 8.70
CA HIS A 161 -6.93 -14.16 9.90
C HIS A 161 -6.14 -13.39 10.97
N LEU A 162 -4.89 -13.78 11.24
CA LEU A 162 -4.03 -13.07 12.19
C LEU A 162 -3.71 -11.64 11.74
N ILE A 163 -3.42 -11.45 10.46
CA ILE A 163 -3.20 -10.13 9.85
C ILE A 163 -4.43 -9.24 10.02
N ASP A 164 -5.62 -9.79 9.75
CA ASP A 164 -6.88 -9.07 9.88
C ASP A 164 -7.17 -8.71 11.35
N GLN A 165 -6.96 -9.62 12.28
CA GLN A 165 -7.09 -9.40 13.73
C GLN A 165 -6.11 -8.31 14.23
N ALA A 166 -4.87 -8.31 13.73
CA ALA A 166 -3.86 -7.32 14.09
C ALA A 166 -4.10 -5.93 13.46
N GLY A 167 -5.10 -5.77 12.62
CA GLY A 167 -5.40 -4.50 11.94
C GLY A 167 -4.38 -4.11 10.87
N LEU A 168 -3.63 -5.07 10.32
CA LEU A 168 -2.61 -4.83 9.30
C LEU A 168 -3.25 -4.72 7.90
N GLU A 169 -2.54 -4.12 6.93
CA GLU A 169 -3.07 -3.81 5.60
C GLU A 169 -3.53 -5.05 4.80
N GLY A 170 -2.88 -6.19 5.03
CA GLY A 170 -3.15 -7.43 4.32
C GLY A 170 -1.90 -8.26 4.09
N MET A 171 -1.95 -9.12 3.07
CA MET A 171 -0.83 -9.99 2.70
C MET A 171 -0.58 -9.98 1.19
N VAL A 172 0.65 -10.33 0.81
CA VAL A 172 1.05 -10.63 -0.56
C VAL A 172 1.45 -12.10 -0.63
N SER A 173 0.75 -12.85 -1.48
CA SER A 173 1.05 -14.25 -1.76
C SER A 173 1.81 -14.32 -3.08
N LYS A 174 2.97 -14.96 -3.08
CA LYS A 174 3.88 -15.05 -4.23
C LYS A 174 4.13 -16.51 -4.60
N ARG A 175 4.03 -16.85 -5.89
CA ARG A 175 4.39 -18.19 -6.36
C ARG A 175 5.89 -18.40 -6.25
N LYS A 176 6.28 -19.52 -5.62
CA LYS A 176 7.68 -19.87 -5.36
C LYS A 176 8.52 -20.00 -6.62
N ASP A 177 7.94 -20.54 -7.68
CA ASP A 177 8.57 -20.80 -8.97
C ASP A 177 8.50 -19.63 -9.94
N SER A 178 7.94 -18.47 -9.52
CA SER A 178 7.71 -17.35 -10.42
C SER A 178 8.99 -16.62 -10.81
N VAL A 179 9.10 -16.32 -12.09
CA VAL A 179 10.07 -15.37 -12.64
C VAL A 179 9.57 -13.94 -12.44
N TYR A 180 10.47 -12.96 -12.49
CA TYR A 180 10.08 -11.54 -12.37
C TYR A 180 9.76 -10.97 -13.75
N ARG A 181 8.52 -10.52 -13.94
CA ARG A 181 8.08 -9.81 -15.14
C ARG A 181 7.37 -8.52 -14.76
N SER A 182 7.79 -7.42 -15.37
CA SER A 182 7.18 -6.11 -15.16
C SER A 182 5.71 -6.09 -15.57
N GLY A 183 4.89 -5.30 -14.86
CA GLY A 183 3.46 -5.15 -15.13
C GLY A 183 2.57 -6.06 -14.28
N ASN A 184 1.29 -6.16 -14.64
CA ASN A 184 0.32 -6.94 -13.88
C ASN A 184 0.63 -8.44 -13.95
N SER A 185 0.56 -9.10 -12.79
CA SER A 185 0.89 -10.53 -12.68
C SER A 185 -0.07 -11.25 -11.74
N THR A 186 -0.45 -12.46 -12.12
CA THR A 186 -1.18 -13.40 -11.25
C THR A 186 -0.24 -14.32 -10.47
N ALA A 187 1.07 -14.27 -10.73
CA ALA A 187 2.07 -14.97 -9.94
C ALA A 187 2.27 -14.33 -8.55
N TRP A 188 1.90 -13.06 -8.39
CA TRP A 188 1.80 -12.38 -7.11
C TRP A 188 0.36 -11.91 -6.91
N LEU A 189 -0.21 -12.25 -5.77
CA LEU A 189 -1.59 -11.91 -5.38
C LEU A 189 -1.56 -11.09 -4.10
N LYS A 190 -2.38 -10.04 -4.02
CA LYS A 190 -2.55 -9.28 -2.79
C LYS A 190 -3.96 -9.46 -2.25
N THR A 191 -4.06 -9.77 -0.98
CA THR A 191 -5.32 -9.83 -0.24
C THR A 191 -5.30 -8.75 0.82
N LYS A 192 -6.33 -7.89 0.83
CA LYS A 192 -6.39 -6.74 1.75
C LYS A 192 -7.34 -7.03 2.90
N SER A 193 -6.97 -6.55 4.09
CA SER A 193 -7.83 -6.55 5.26
C SER A 193 -8.79 -5.35 5.19
N TYR A 194 -10.08 -5.64 5.26
CA TYR A 194 -11.14 -4.64 5.24
C TYR A 194 -12.04 -4.78 6.47
N THR A 195 -12.58 -3.66 6.92
CA THR A 195 -13.68 -3.62 7.87
C THR A 195 -14.89 -2.92 7.25
N ILE A 196 -16.06 -3.09 7.89
CA ILE A 196 -17.28 -2.36 7.53
C ILE A 196 -17.77 -1.68 8.78
N ASP A 197 -17.71 -0.35 8.78
CA ASP A 197 -18.14 0.47 9.90
C ASP A 197 -19.20 1.49 9.44
N GLU A 198 -19.89 2.08 10.40
CA GLU A 198 -20.90 3.10 10.16
C GLU A 198 -20.34 4.51 10.34
N TYR A 199 -20.66 5.38 9.40
CA TYR A 199 -20.26 6.78 9.38
C TYR A 199 -21.45 7.67 9.04
N ASP A 200 -21.45 8.90 9.55
CA ASP A 200 -22.44 9.90 9.16
C ASP A 200 -22.13 10.40 7.74
N LEU A 201 -23.17 10.49 6.91
CA LEU A 201 -23.07 11.04 5.57
C LEU A 201 -23.15 12.57 5.64
N LEU A 202 -22.10 13.25 5.23
CA LEU A 202 -22.03 14.72 5.14
C LEU A 202 -22.56 15.26 3.82
N GLY A 203 -22.42 14.48 2.75
CA GLY A 203 -22.83 14.88 1.42
C GLY A 203 -22.38 13.91 0.34
N VAL A 204 -22.79 14.18 -0.88
CA VAL A 204 -22.45 13.38 -2.05
C VAL A 204 -21.82 14.27 -3.12
N GLU A 205 -20.62 13.89 -3.55
CA GLU A 205 -19.92 14.53 -4.63
C GLU A 205 -20.21 13.81 -5.94
N ARG A 206 -20.78 14.53 -6.92
CA ARG A 206 -21.12 14.01 -8.24
C ARG A 206 -20.72 14.97 -9.33
N GLU A 207 -19.98 14.47 -10.29
CA GLU A 207 -19.68 15.17 -11.52
C GLU A 207 -20.05 14.28 -12.72
N PRO A 208 -20.64 14.82 -13.79
CA PRO A 208 -20.93 14.04 -15.00
C PRO A 208 -19.68 13.34 -15.55
N GLY A 209 -19.80 12.05 -15.85
CA GLY A 209 -18.71 11.23 -16.39
C GLY A 209 -17.63 10.83 -15.40
N LYS A 210 -17.75 11.21 -14.12
CA LYS A 210 -16.82 10.82 -13.05
C LYS A 210 -17.49 9.89 -12.04
N PRO A 211 -16.70 9.11 -11.31
CA PRO A 211 -17.17 8.35 -10.16
C PRO A 211 -17.80 9.25 -9.10
N SER A 212 -18.85 8.77 -8.43
CA SER A 212 -19.51 9.49 -7.34
C SER A 212 -18.97 9.03 -5.99
N PHE A 213 -18.86 9.97 -5.04
CA PHE A 213 -18.34 9.72 -3.71
C PHE A 213 -19.31 10.20 -2.63
N ALA A 214 -19.40 9.44 -1.55
CA ALA A 214 -20.04 9.80 -0.30
C ALA A 214 -18.98 10.39 0.64
N LEU A 215 -19.18 11.61 1.12
CA LEU A 215 -18.33 12.28 2.09
C LEU A 215 -18.77 11.86 3.48
N MET A 216 -17.86 11.26 4.25
CA MET A 216 -18.19 10.58 5.49
C MET A 216 -17.56 11.28 6.69
N ALA A 217 -18.29 11.28 7.82
CA ALA A 217 -17.80 11.74 9.11
C ALA A 217 -17.88 10.64 10.16
N GLU A 218 -16.98 10.70 11.12
CA GLU A 218 -17.01 9.84 12.31
C GLU A 218 -18.26 10.14 13.13
N ARG A 219 -18.98 9.08 13.51
CA ARG A 219 -20.20 9.20 14.31
C ARG A 219 -19.92 9.82 15.69
N GLY A 220 -20.80 10.71 16.10
CA GLY A 220 -20.73 11.39 17.40
C GLY A 220 -19.74 12.58 17.46
N THR A 221 -18.66 12.58 16.70
CA THR A 221 -17.72 13.71 16.65
C THR A 221 -17.96 14.65 15.46
N GLY A 222 -18.59 14.17 14.40
CA GLY A 222 -18.77 14.90 13.14
C GLY A 222 -17.49 15.18 12.38
N ARG A 223 -16.34 14.63 12.81
CA ARG A 223 -15.04 14.80 12.16
C ARG A 223 -15.06 14.16 10.77
N TYR A 224 -14.75 14.93 9.74
CA TYR A 224 -14.59 14.39 8.39
C TYR A 224 -13.45 13.35 8.36
N VAL A 225 -13.75 12.15 7.87
CA VAL A 225 -12.82 11.02 7.80
C VAL A 225 -12.47 10.59 6.37
N GLY A 226 -13.07 11.19 5.37
CA GLY A 226 -12.74 10.89 3.99
C GLY A 226 -13.96 10.64 3.11
N ALA A 227 -13.69 10.21 1.86
CA ALA A 227 -14.70 9.91 0.87
C ALA A 227 -14.76 8.41 0.56
N ALA A 228 -15.97 7.85 0.48
CA ALA A 228 -16.23 6.48 0.09
C ALA A 228 -16.79 6.44 -1.35
N PHE A 229 -16.24 5.58 -2.20
CA PHE A 229 -16.75 5.35 -3.54
C PHE A 229 -18.15 4.74 -3.48
N ILE A 230 -19.11 5.28 -4.25
CA ILE A 230 -20.48 4.80 -4.25
C ILE A 230 -20.60 3.59 -5.19
N THR A 231 -20.62 2.38 -4.60
CA THR A 231 -20.72 1.10 -5.32
C THR A 231 -22.12 0.49 -5.30
N LEU A 232 -23.10 1.24 -4.82
CA LEU A 232 -24.50 0.80 -4.71
C LEU A 232 -25.06 0.39 -6.07
N ASN A 233 -25.96 -0.59 -6.09
CA ASN A 233 -26.73 -0.93 -7.27
C ASN A 233 -27.63 0.24 -7.71
N ARG A 234 -28.30 0.11 -8.86
CA ARG A 234 -29.07 1.21 -9.43
C ARG A 234 -30.21 1.66 -8.51
N GLU A 235 -30.98 0.74 -7.98
CA GLU A 235 -32.11 1.02 -7.10
C GLU A 235 -31.67 1.74 -5.81
N MET A 236 -30.67 1.20 -5.11
CA MET A 236 -30.11 1.79 -3.90
C MET A 236 -29.50 3.16 -4.16
N ARG A 237 -28.92 3.37 -5.33
CA ARG A 237 -28.35 4.65 -5.72
C ARG A 237 -29.42 5.71 -5.99
N GLU A 238 -30.50 5.33 -6.67
CA GLU A 238 -31.66 6.22 -6.88
C GLU A 238 -32.30 6.61 -5.55
N ARG A 239 -32.45 5.65 -4.63
CA ARG A 239 -32.92 5.91 -3.26
C ARG A 239 -31.97 6.85 -2.50
N LEU A 240 -30.65 6.64 -2.60
CA LEU A 240 -29.69 7.54 -1.98
C LEU A 240 -29.82 8.97 -2.51
N TRP A 241 -29.96 9.15 -3.82
CA TRP A 241 -30.15 10.49 -4.43
C TRP A 241 -31.42 11.17 -3.93
N GLN A 242 -32.49 10.45 -3.81
CA GLN A 242 -33.74 10.98 -3.26
C GLN A 242 -33.55 11.44 -1.81
N ARG A 243 -32.95 10.60 -0.95
CA ARG A 243 -32.71 10.94 0.45
C ARG A 243 -31.76 12.12 0.63
N VAL A 244 -30.71 12.19 -0.18
CA VAL A 244 -29.78 13.33 -0.20
C VAL A 244 -30.51 14.64 -0.56
N GLN A 245 -31.49 14.61 -1.46
CA GLN A 245 -32.32 15.78 -1.79
C GLN A 245 -33.24 16.17 -0.63
N GLU A 246 -33.93 15.21 -0.05
CA GLU A 246 -34.84 15.42 1.09
C GLU A 246 -34.13 15.97 2.33
N HIS A 247 -32.89 15.54 2.57
CA HIS A 247 -32.06 15.99 3.68
C HIS A 247 -31.08 17.12 3.31
N SER A 248 -31.32 17.83 2.22
CA SER A 248 -30.42 18.90 1.77
C SER A 248 -30.11 19.91 2.89
N GLY A 249 -28.82 20.29 3.01
CA GLY A 249 -28.34 21.17 4.05
C GLY A 249 -27.13 22.02 3.62
N PRO A 250 -26.65 22.92 4.49
CA PRO A 250 -25.48 23.71 4.24
C PRO A 250 -24.19 22.86 4.30
N ALA A 251 -23.14 23.33 3.66
CA ALA A 251 -21.81 22.74 3.83
C ALA A 251 -21.36 22.82 5.30
N PRO A 252 -20.71 21.78 5.85
CA PRO A 252 -20.05 21.88 7.15
C PRO A 252 -19.01 23.01 7.15
N GLU A 253 -18.80 23.61 8.33
CA GLU A 253 -17.86 24.71 8.49
C GLU A 253 -16.46 24.33 7.99
N GLY A 254 -15.84 25.21 7.20
CA GLY A 254 -14.50 25.01 6.63
C GLY A 254 -14.42 24.09 5.42
N MET A 255 -15.50 23.42 5.01
CA MET A 255 -15.52 22.54 3.83
C MET A 255 -15.96 23.27 2.56
N LYS A 256 -15.08 23.28 1.55
CA LYS A 256 -15.37 23.86 0.23
C LYS A 256 -15.17 22.81 -0.86
N ARG A 257 -16.28 22.20 -1.34
CA ARG A 257 -16.29 21.22 -2.43
C ARG A 257 -17.45 21.56 -3.39
N PRO A 258 -17.19 22.21 -4.53
CA PRO A 258 -18.23 22.81 -5.38
C PRO A 258 -19.20 21.79 -6.01
N ALA A 259 -18.75 20.55 -6.25
CA ALA A 259 -19.59 19.50 -6.85
C ALA A 259 -20.38 18.67 -5.80
N THR A 260 -20.44 19.13 -4.55
CA THR A 260 -21.04 18.38 -3.45
C THR A 260 -22.46 18.87 -3.16
N GLN A 261 -23.40 17.92 -3.10
CA GLN A 261 -24.70 18.11 -2.50
C GLN A 261 -24.60 17.71 -1.01
N TRP A 262 -24.65 18.72 -0.14
CA TRP A 262 -24.54 18.55 1.31
C TRP A 262 -25.85 18.11 1.93
N VAL A 263 -25.77 17.35 3.02
CA VAL A 263 -26.94 16.86 3.76
C VAL A 263 -26.86 17.26 5.23
N LYS A 264 -28.05 17.44 5.84
CA LYS A 264 -28.20 17.56 7.30
C LYS A 264 -27.89 16.21 7.95
N PRO A 265 -27.49 16.17 9.24
CA PRO A 265 -27.38 14.93 9.99
C PRO A 265 -28.67 14.08 9.92
N GLY A 266 -28.51 12.77 9.88
CA GLY A 266 -29.60 11.81 9.84
C GLY A 266 -29.48 10.71 8.78
N LEU A 267 -28.42 10.75 7.94
CA LEU A 267 -28.10 9.65 7.03
C LEU A 267 -26.80 8.98 7.47
N VAL A 268 -26.83 7.67 7.60
CA VAL A 268 -25.69 6.83 8.01
C VAL A 268 -25.33 5.87 6.89
N GLY A 269 -24.07 5.85 6.52
CA GLY A 269 -23.52 4.94 5.53
C GLY A 269 -22.72 3.81 6.15
N ARG A 270 -22.95 2.57 5.69
CA ARG A 270 -22.09 1.41 5.96
C ARG A 270 -20.99 1.38 4.93
N VAL A 271 -19.77 1.60 5.39
CA VAL A 271 -18.60 1.79 4.53
C VAL A 271 -17.59 0.67 4.75
N LYS A 272 -17.27 -0.05 3.67
CA LYS A 272 -16.14 -0.98 3.64
C LYS A 272 -14.88 -0.17 3.38
N HIS A 273 -13.90 -0.27 4.27
CA HIS A 273 -12.63 0.46 4.15
C HIS A 273 -11.47 -0.37 4.69
N MET A 274 -10.24 0.07 4.46
CA MET A 274 -9.06 -0.60 5.01
C MET A 274 -9.08 -0.49 6.54
N ARG A 275 -8.77 -1.60 7.20
CA ARG A 275 -8.68 -1.68 8.65
C ARG A 275 -7.43 -0.94 9.17
N GLY A 276 -7.49 -0.43 10.42
CA GLY A 276 -6.34 0.19 11.11
C GLY A 276 -6.06 1.64 10.75
N GLU A 277 -6.86 2.26 9.89
CA GLU A 277 -6.70 3.66 9.48
C GLU A 277 -7.69 4.58 10.19
N GLN A 278 -7.22 5.77 10.60
CA GLN A 278 -8.11 6.79 11.19
C GLN A 278 -8.99 7.49 10.15
N ASP A 279 -8.50 7.59 8.91
CA ASP A 279 -9.21 8.18 7.80
C ASP A 279 -9.52 7.10 6.75
N LEU A 280 -10.62 7.25 6.05
CA LEU A 280 -11.09 6.27 5.07
C LEU A 280 -10.10 6.13 3.90
N ARG A 281 -9.59 4.92 3.68
CA ARG A 281 -8.77 4.56 2.53
C ARG A 281 -9.37 3.38 1.78
N HIS A 282 -9.33 3.44 0.46
CA HIS A 282 -9.95 2.45 -0.42
C HIS A 282 -11.41 2.16 -0.05
N ALA A 283 -12.10 3.21 0.42
CA ALA A 283 -13.43 3.10 0.99
C ALA A 283 -14.51 3.00 -0.08
N SER A 284 -15.53 2.20 0.21
CA SER A 284 -16.73 2.05 -0.63
C SER A 284 -17.99 1.98 0.21
N LEU A 285 -18.99 2.77 -0.18
CA LEU A 285 -20.31 2.75 0.42
C LEU A 285 -21.05 1.48 -0.01
N GLN A 286 -21.34 0.60 0.94
CA GLN A 286 -21.99 -0.69 0.72
C GLN A 286 -23.50 -0.60 0.89
N ASP A 287 -23.95 0.26 1.79
CA ASP A 287 -25.36 0.45 2.16
C ASP A 287 -25.52 1.78 2.89
N PHE A 288 -26.76 2.24 3.07
CA PHE A 288 -27.07 3.40 3.89
C PHE A 288 -28.46 3.27 4.53
N ARG A 289 -28.67 3.96 5.64
CA ARG A 289 -29.93 4.05 6.35
C ARG A 289 -30.18 5.45 6.91
N GLU A 290 -31.39 5.72 7.29
CA GLU A 290 -31.72 6.87 8.11
C GLU A 290 -31.44 6.55 9.58
N ASP A 291 -30.84 7.51 10.28
CA ASP A 291 -30.72 7.45 11.75
C ASP A 291 -32.07 7.90 12.32
N GLY A 292 -32.79 6.94 12.89
CA GLY A 292 -34.12 7.17 13.46
C GLY A 292 -34.10 7.90 14.79
#